data_68a32758b393cf211ed42d06591e0074
#
_entry.id   68a32758b393cf211ed42d06591e0074
#
_cell.length_a   1.000
_cell.length_b   1.000
_cell.length_c   1.000
_cell.angle_alpha   90.00
_cell.angle_beta   90.00
_cell.angle_gamma   90.00
#
_symmetry.space_group_name_H-M   'P 1'
#
loop_
_entity.id
_entity.type
_entity.pdbx_description
1 polymer ?
#
loop_
_entity_poly.entity_id
_entity_poly.type
_entity_poly.pdbx_seq_one_letter_code
_entity_poly.pdbx_strand_id
1 'polypeptide(L)'
;LVMKAHIQTYGCQMNEHDSFRIMEILASLGYEPAQSPQDASLVIINTCSVRRNPENKVYSYLGTLRPIKERNPGLVVAVAGCVAQQEGENLLKKSSLVNLVFGPDNYFRLPEMLDQVHAGKRVVMTGWAPGRERVQNFIPEPWLERGHVDGCKAYIAISKGCNNFCSFCIVPHVRGREVSRELDNILREARDLIAKGAREIWLLGQNVNSYKAGDNSFYHLLDAVSRLPLARVRFTSPHPKDWSNDLADLMAGRPTICSHLHLPLQAGADRILKLMNRRHTILEYLDKLAYLKSRTPAVEISTDLIVGFPTETDDEFEQTLDVMRQVRFSQVFSFKYSPRPGTKACELGDDIPRDVKEDRLARLIALQDQINAEQMAAYLGGVYEVLVDGTHPRSPGVSSARTDGYRPVSVAANGLKIGNLVPVRITGIKGHWLLGDPSEDA
;
A
#
# COMPACT_ATOMS: atom_id res chain seq x y z
N LEU A 1 -25.23 24.88 -10.25
CA LEU A 1 -25.16 23.55 -9.63
C LEU A 1 -23.71 23.31 -9.27
N VAL A 2 -23.41 22.97 -8.00
CA VAL A 2 -22.08 22.60 -7.54
C VAL A 2 -21.72 21.26 -8.18
N MET A 3 -20.57 21.19 -8.85
CA MET A 3 -20.07 19.93 -9.40
C MET A 3 -19.57 19.05 -8.25
N LYS A 4 -19.96 17.79 -8.24
CA LYS A 4 -19.55 16.83 -7.19
C LYS A 4 -18.86 15.60 -7.80
N ALA A 5 -17.81 15.14 -7.15
CA ALA A 5 -17.07 13.97 -7.57
C ALA A 5 -17.06 12.90 -6.48
N HIS A 6 -17.29 11.64 -6.88
CA HIS A 6 -17.16 10.46 -6.02
C HIS A 6 -15.99 9.61 -6.52
N ILE A 7 -15.05 9.26 -5.62
CA ILE A 7 -13.94 8.38 -5.95
C ILE A 7 -14.09 7.08 -5.16
N GLN A 8 -14.25 5.98 -5.89
CA GLN A 8 -14.24 4.63 -5.33
C GLN A 8 -12.85 4.02 -5.52
N THR A 9 -12.12 3.82 -4.44
CA THR A 9 -10.76 3.26 -4.46
C THR A 9 -10.77 1.78 -4.12
N TYR A 10 -10.13 0.96 -4.96
CA TYR A 10 -9.85 -0.45 -4.72
C TYR A 10 -8.36 -0.72 -4.91
N GLY A 11 -7.61 -0.94 -3.83
CA GLY A 11 -6.20 -1.21 -4.03
C GLY A 11 -5.32 -1.15 -2.78
N CYS A 12 -4.13 -0.63 -2.97
CA CYS A 12 -3.11 -0.44 -1.94
C CYS A 12 -3.02 1.05 -1.54
N GLN A 13 -2.18 1.35 -0.55
CA GLN A 13 -1.94 2.72 -0.07
C GLN A 13 -1.53 3.69 -1.20
N MET A 14 -0.84 3.18 -2.23
CA MET A 14 -0.49 3.99 -3.39
C MET A 14 -1.72 4.42 -4.20
N ASN A 15 -2.75 3.56 -4.31
CA ASN A 15 -4.02 3.96 -4.94
C ASN A 15 -4.80 4.95 -4.05
N GLU A 16 -4.73 4.82 -2.72
CA GLU A 16 -5.30 5.79 -1.80
C GLU A 16 -4.63 7.16 -1.97
N HIS A 17 -3.30 7.19 -1.97
CA HIS A 17 -2.54 8.40 -2.26
C HIS A 17 -2.91 9.01 -3.62
N ASP A 18 -2.98 8.21 -4.69
CA ASP A 18 -3.38 8.67 -6.02
C ASP A 18 -4.81 9.26 -5.99
N SER A 19 -5.75 8.65 -5.24
CA SER A 19 -7.13 9.15 -5.09
C SER A 19 -7.20 10.49 -4.37
N PHE A 20 -6.40 10.68 -3.32
CA PHE A 20 -6.30 11.98 -2.65
C PHE A 20 -5.78 13.05 -3.62
N ARG A 21 -4.74 12.75 -4.39
CA ARG A 21 -4.21 13.68 -5.40
C ARG A 21 -5.24 14.00 -6.51
N ILE A 22 -5.97 13.01 -6.96
CA ILE A 22 -7.06 13.20 -7.93
C ILE A 22 -8.13 14.14 -7.35
N MET A 23 -8.54 13.94 -6.08
CA MET A 23 -9.54 14.80 -5.45
C MET A 23 -9.03 16.24 -5.28
N GLU A 24 -7.76 16.45 -4.93
CA GLU A 24 -7.15 17.78 -4.86
C GLU A 24 -7.21 18.52 -6.21
N ILE A 25 -6.90 17.81 -7.30
CA ILE A 25 -7.00 18.36 -8.66
C ILE A 25 -8.46 18.72 -8.97
N LEU A 26 -9.41 17.84 -8.65
CA LEU A 26 -10.83 18.08 -8.86
C LEU A 26 -11.34 19.28 -8.04
N ALA A 27 -10.88 19.42 -6.79
CA ALA A 27 -11.22 20.57 -5.95
C ALA A 27 -10.76 21.90 -6.58
N SER A 28 -9.59 21.92 -7.22
CA SER A 28 -9.11 23.11 -7.95
C SER A 28 -9.93 23.43 -9.20
N LEU A 29 -10.69 22.46 -9.72
CA LEU A 29 -11.63 22.62 -10.83
C LEU A 29 -13.06 22.93 -10.34
N GLY A 30 -13.26 23.13 -9.02
CA GLY A 30 -14.55 23.46 -8.43
C GLY A 30 -15.44 22.25 -8.12
N TYR A 31 -14.89 21.04 -8.10
CA TYR A 31 -15.62 19.86 -7.63
C TYR A 31 -15.57 19.75 -6.10
N GLU A 32 -16.69 19.41 -5.50
CA GLU A 32 -16.77 19.00 -4.09
C GLU A 32 -16.84 17.48 -3.96
N PRO A 33 -16.35 16.89 -2.86
CA PRO A 33 -16.53 15.47 -2.59
C PRO A 33 -18.00 15.07 -2.48
N ALA A 34 -18.42 14.03 -3.20
CA ALA A 34 -19.74 13.42 -3.06
C ALA A 34 -19.68 12.21 -2.11
N GLN A 35 -20.63 12.09 -1.20
CA GLN A 35 -20.73 10.96 -0.26
C GLN A 35 -21.14 9.67 -0.97
N SER A 36 -21.88 9.79 -2.07
CA SER A 36 -22.38 8.67 -2.84
C SER A 36 -22.28 8.93 -4.35
N PRO A 37 -22.23 7.87 -5.18
CA PRO A 37 -22.22 8.04 -6.63
C PRO A 37 -23.54 8.64 -7.17
N GLN A 38 -24.64 8.56 -6.41
CA GLN A 38 -25.94 9.14 -6.76
C GLN A 38 -25.91 10.68 -6.78
N ASP A 39 -25.09 11.28 -5.92
CA ASP A 39 -24.97 12.73 -5.74
C ASP A 39 -23.87 13.33 -6.64
N ALA A 40 -23.17 12.50 -7.40
CA ALA A 40 -22.01 12.90 -8.18
C ALA A 40 -22.37 13.26 -9.63
N SER A 41 -21.67 14.24 -10.19
CA SER A 41 -21.58 14.50 -11.62
C SER A 41 -20.39 13.80 -12.29
N LEU A 42 -19.41 13.38 -11.48
CA LEU A 42 -18.23 12.59 -11.89
C LEU A 42 -18.01 11.46 -10.91
N VAL A 43 -17.93 10.23 -11.39
CA VAL A 43 -17.53 9.05 -10.61
C VAL A 43 -16.22 8.50 -11.16
N ILE A 44 -15.22 8.37 -10.31
CA ILE A 44 -13.92 7.79 -10.64
C ILE A 44 -13.71 6.47 -9.88
N ILE A 45 -13.37 5.41 -10.59
CA ILE A 45 -13.01 4.10 -10.04
C ILE A 45 -11.49 3.98 -10.12
N ASN A 46 -10.78 4.18 -9.01
CA ASN A 46 -9.32 4.03 -8.96
C ASN A 46 -8.94 2.63 -8.48
N THR A 47 -8.25 1.86 -9.32
CA THR A 47 -8.09 0.42 -9.08
C THR A 47 -6.68 -0.09 -9.31
N CYS A 48 -6.28 -1.01 -8.42
CA CYS A 48 -5.04 -1.78 -8.50
C CYS A 48 -5.21 -3.02 -9.38
N SER A 49 -4.18 -3.40 -10.14
CA SER A 49 -4.11 -4.65 -10.91
C SER A 49 -3.19 -5.72 -10.31
N VAL A 50 -2.55 -5.44 -9.17
CA VAL A 50 -1.67 -6.40 -8.51
C VAL A 50 -2.43 -7.64 -8.02
N ARG A 51 -3.68 -7.48 -7.61
CA ARG A 51 -4.59 -8.57 -7.19
C ARG A 51 -5.74 -8.72 -8.17
N ARG A 52 -6.23 -9.96 -8.37
CA ARG A 52 -7.37 -10.23 -9.27
C ARG A 52 -8.70 -9.67 -8.75
N ASN A 53 -8.90 -9.68 -7.43
CA ASN A 53 -10.14 -9.20 -6.83
C ASN A 53 -10.48 -7.72 -7.13
N PRO A 54 -9.54 -6.76 -7.07
CA PRO A 54 -9.81 -5.38 -7.49
C PRO A 54 -10.22 -5.24 -8.96
N GLU A 55 -9.64 -6.03 -9.86
CA GLU A 55 -10.00 -6.03 -11.29
C GLU A 55 -11.46 -6.44 -11.51
N ASN A 56 -11.91 -7.54 -10.87
CA ASN A 56 -13.32 -7.97 -10.94
C ASN A 56 -14.26 -6.92 -10.30
N LYS A 57 -13.83 -6.22 -9.26
CA LYS A 57 -14.61 -5.18 -8.61
C LYS A 57 -14.91 -3.99 -9.51
N VAL A 58 -14.04 -3.66 -10.49
CA VAL A 58 -14.31 -2.59 -11.47
C VAL A 58 -15.58 -2.90 -12.24
N TYR A 59 -15.66 -4.09 -12.84
CA TYR A 59 -16.82 -4.47 -13.66
C TYR A 59 -18.10 -4.62 -12.84
N SER A 60 -17.99 -5.17 -11.62
CA SER A 60 -19.12 -5.26 -10.70
C SER A 60 -19.64 -3.87 -10.33
N TYR A 61 -18.74 -2.95 -10.00
CA TYR A 61 -19.12 -1.59 -9.63
C TYR A 61 -19.67 -0.78 -10.82
N LEU A 62 -19.11 -0.95 -12.03
CA LEU A 62 -19.67 -0.37 -13.25
C LEU A 62 -21.12 -0.82 -13.46
N GLY A 63 -21.43 -2.09 -13.14
CA GLY A 63 -22.82 -2.59 -13.18
C GLY A 63 -23.75 -1.81 -12.26
N THR A 64 -23.31 -1.43 -11.05
CA THR A 64 -24.11 -0.63 -10.08
C THR A 64 -24.31 0.81 -10.53
N LEU A 65 -23.43 1.33 -11.40
CA LEU A 65 -23.57 2.70 -11.91
C LEU A 65 -24.55 2.81 -13.08
N ARG A 66 -24.95 1.71 -13.72
CA ARG A 66 -25.87 1.73 -14.87
C ARG A 66 -27.19 2.45 -14.56
N PRO A 67 -27.96 2.09 -13.51
CA PRO A 67 -29.22 2.76 -13.19
C PRO A 67 -29.04 4.24 -12.79
N ILE A 68 -27.84 4.61 -12.28
CA ILE A 68 -27.53 6.00 -11.95
C ILE A 68 -27.30 6.81 -13.23
N LYS A 69 -26.54 6.25 -14.17
CA LYS A 69 -26.26 6.86 -15.47
C LYS A 69 -27.53 6.99 -16.34
N GLU A 70 -28.45 6.03 -16.25
CA GLU A 70 -29.75 6.10 -16.93
C GLU A 70 -30.62 7.26 -16.42
N ARG A 71 -30.58 7.52 -15.09
CA ARG A 71 -31.29 8.65 -14.47
C ARG A 71 -30.57 9.99 -14.65
N ASN A 72 -29.26 9.98 -14.75
CA ASN A 72 -28.41 11.14 -14.98
C ASN A 72 -27.49 10.90 -16.20
N PRO A 73 -27.97 11.11 -17.44
CA PRO A 73 -27.15 10.93 -18.65
C PRO A 73 -25.87 11.77 -18.68
N GLY A 74 -25.86 12.92 -17.97
CA GLY A 74 -24.70 13.81 -17.82
C GLY A 74 -23.62 13.28 -16.89
N LEU A 75 -23.86 12.22 -16.10
CA LEU A 75 -22.84 11.64 -15.22
C LEU A 75 -21.61 11.20 -16.03
N VAL A 76 -20.43 11.68 -15.65
CA VAL A 76 -19.17 11.21 -16.20
C VAL A 76 -18.66 10.03 -15.38
N VAL A 77 -18.33 8.91 -16.04
CA VAL A 77 -17.75 7.72 -15.41
C VAL A 77 -16.32 7.54 -15.90
N ALA A 78 -15.37 7.55 -14.97
CA ALA A 78 -13.95 7.36 -15.24
C ALA A 78 -13.39 6.10 -14.56
N VAL A 79 -12.46 5.42 -15.21
CA VAL A 79 -11.66 4.35 -14.62
C VAL A 79 -10.21 4.80 -14.60
N ALA A 80 -9.58 4.72 -13.43
CA ALA A 80 -8.23 5.19 -13.17
C ALA A 80 -7.34 4.10 -12.56
N GLY A 81 -6.04 4.36 -12.52
CA GLY A 81 -5.06 3.53 -11.82
C GLY A 81 -4.50 2.38 -12.65
N CYS A 82 -4.01 1.33 -11.97
CA CYS A 82 -3.28 0.25 -12.63
C CYS A 82 -4.15 -0.57 -13.59
N VAL A 83 -5.43 -0.80 -13.29
CA VAL A 83 -6.35 -1.50 -14.22
C VAL A 83 -6.62 -0.65 -15.45
N ALA A 84 -6.78 0.65 -15.30
CA ALA A 84 -6.93 1.57 -16.43
C ALA A 84 -5.69 1.53 -17.35
N GLN A 85 -4.50 1.51 -16.76
CA GLN A 85 -3.24 1.39 -17.49
C GLN A 85 -3.13 0.07 -18.26
N GLN A 86 -3.56 -1.04 -17.64
CA GLN A 86 -3.49 -2.39 -18.21
C GLN A 86 -4.50 -2.58 -19.34
N GLU A 87 -5.75 -2.19 -19.12
CA GLU A 87 -6.86 -2.46 -20.03
C GLU A 87 -6.99 -1.40 -21.13
N GLY A 88 -6.68 -0.14 -20.84
CA GLY A 88 -6.72 0.96 -21.79
C GLY A 88 -8.04 1.05 -22.56
N GLU A 89 -7.98 1.02 -23.88
CA GLU A 89 -9.14 1.08 -24.77
C GLU A 89 -10.14 -0.08 -24.58
N ASN A 90 -9.70 -1.22 -24.06
CA ASN A 90 -10.58 -2.36 -23.84
C ASN A 90 -11.71 -2.03 -22.85
N LEU A 91 -11.45 -1.16 -21.87
CA LEU A 91 -12.50 -0.69 -20.94
C LEU A 91 -13.61 0.06 -21.68
N LEU A 92 -13.25 0.91 -22.64
CA LEU A 92 -14.25 1.61 -23.46
C LEU A 92 -15.02 0.66 -24.37
N LYS A 93 -14.34 -0.37 -24.93
CA LYS A 93 -15.00 -1.38 -25.79
C LYS A 93 -15.96 -2.26 -25.00
N LYS A 94 -15.57 -2.65 -23.77
CA LYS A 94 -16.36 -3.55 -22.90
C LYS A 94 -17.52 -2.84 -22.20
N SER A 95 -17.47 -1.50 -22.02
CA SER A 95 -18.51 -0.75 -21.31
C SER A 95 -18.81 0.59 -21.99
N SER A 96 -20.06 0.77 -22.39
CA SER A 96 -20.56 2.06 -22.89
C SER A 96 -20.72 3.11 -21.80
N LEU A 97 -20.70 2.72 -20.53
CA LEU A 97 -20.82 3.61 -19.38
C LEU A 97 -19.56 4.47 -19.17
N VAL A 98 -18.38 3.96 -19.55
CA VAL A 98 -17.10 4.61 -19.28
C VAL A 98 -16.84 5.72 -20.30
N ASN A 99 -16.61 6.93 -19.81
CA ASN A 99 -16.28 8.11 -20.61
C ASN A 99 -14.77 8.38 -20.65
N LEU A 100 -14.06 8.03 -19.58
CA LEU A 100 -12.66 8.38 -19.36
C LEU A 100 -11.88 7.19 -18.79
N VAL A 101 -10.70 6.90 -19.35
CA VAL A 101 -9.75 5.90 -18.85
C VAL A 101 -8.36 6.55 -18.74
N PHE A 102 -7.73 6.51 -17.57
CA PHE A 102 -6.40 7.07 -17.42
C PHE A 102 -5.50 6.29 -16.47
N GLY A 103 -4.25 6.17 -16.88
CA GLY A 103 -3.20 5.50 -16.10
C GLY A 103 -2.67 6.35 -14.94
N PRO A 104 -1.89 5.74 -14.00
CA PRO A 104 -1.41 6.41 -12.79
C PRO A 104 -0.40 7.54 -13.05
N ASP A 105 0.19 7.63 -14.25
CA ASP A 105 1.09 8.74 -14.61
C ASP A 105 0.35 9.96 -15.20
N ASN A 106 -0.98 9.84 -15.40
CA ASN A 106 -1.74 10.83 -16.18
C ASN A 106 -2.73 11.64 -15.35
N TYR A 107 -2.89 11.41 -14.04
CA TYR A 107 -3.93 12.08 -13.26
C TYR A 107 -3.74 13.61 -13.18
N PHE A 108 -2.52 14.15 -13.33
CA PHE A 108 -2.29 15.59 -13.40
C PHE A 108 -2.82 16.24 -14.68
N ARG A 109 -3.13 15.43 -15.70
CA ARG A 109 -3.76 15.87 -16.95
C ARG A 109 -5.29 15.77 -16.92
N LEU A 110 -5.87 15.50 -15.73
CA LEU A 110 -7.31 15.37 -15.55
C LEU A 110 -8.12 16.59 -16.06
N PRO A 111 -7.66 17.85 -15.88
CA PRO A 111 -8.36 19.01 -16.46
C PRO A 111 -8.53 18.88 -17.98
N GLU A 112 -7.44 18.63 -18.72
CA GLU A 112 -7.46 18.43 -20.18
C GLU A 112 -8.37 17.28 -20.61
N MET A 113 -8.36 16.16 -19.84
CA MET A 113 -9.19 15.01 -20.13
C MET A 113 -10.67 15.29 -19.93
N LEU A 114 -11.04 16.01 -18.87
CA LEU A 114 -12.43 16.38 -18.59
C LEU A 114 -12.98 17.35 -19.64
N ASP A 115 -12.17 18.31 -20.13
CA ASP A 115 -12.59 19.21 -21.22
C ASP A 115 -12.97 18.40 -22.47
N GLN A 116 -12.18 17.40 -22.83
CA GLN A 116 -12.48 16.53 -23.97
C GLN A 116 -13.74 15.70 -23.75
N VAL A 117 -13.97 15.21 -22.51
CA VAL A 117 -15.17 14.44 -22.17
C VAL A 117 -16.41 15.33 -22.21
N HIS A 118 -16.32 16.58 -21.71
CA HIS A 118 -17.42 17.55 -21.78
C HIS A 118 -17.74 17.97 -23.22
N ALA A 119 -16.72 17.93 -24.11
CA ALA A 119 -16.92 18.08 -25.56
C ALA A 119 -17.51 16.82 -26.25
N GLY A 120 -17.98 15.84 -25.48
CA GLY A 120 -18.64 14.63 -25.97
C GLY A 120 -17.72 13.50 -26.43
N LYS A 121 -16.40 13.59 -26.19
CA LYS A 121 -15.44 12.54 -26.53
C LYS A 121 -15.35 11.48 -25.44
N ARG A 122 -15.02 10.25 -25.83
CA ARG A 122 -14.56 9.22 -24.92
C ARG A 122 -13.03 9.21 -24.97
N VAL A 123 -12.37 9.29 -23.82
CA VAL A 123 -10.93 9.56 -23.73
C VAL A 123 -10.19 8.38 -23.09
N VAL A 124 -9.04 7.99 -23.68
CA VAL A 124 -8.08 7.06 -23.07
C VAL A 124 -6.72 7.75 -23.00
N MET A 125 -6.12 7.78 -21.80
CA MET A 125 -4.82 8.36 -21.56
C MET A 125 -3.97 7.45 -20.67
N THR A 126 -3.23 6.53 -21.31
CA THR A 126 -2.36 5.53 -20.67
C THR A 126 -0.91 5.62 -21.13
N GLY A 127 -0.56 6.66 -21.88
CA GLY A 127 0.83 6.91 -22.32
C GLY A 127 1.76 7.25 -21.16
N TRP A 128 3.03 6.94 -21.32
CA TRP A 128 4.10 7.30 -20.39
C TRP A 128 4.75 8.62 -20.80
N ALA A 129 4.99 9.50 -19.83
CA ALA A 129 5.87 10.64 -20.07
C ALA A 129 7.32 10.16 -20.20
N PRO A 130 8.19 10.85 -20.98
CA PRO A 130 9.63 10.58 -21.04
C PRO A 130 10.26 10.62 -19.63
N GLY A 131 11.33 9.86 -19.41
CA GLY A 131 11.90 9.62 -18.07
C GLY A 131 12.16 10.89 -17.26
N ARG A 132 12.80 11.94 -17.86
CA ARG A 132 13.08 13.21 -17.17
C ARG A 132 11.80 14.00 -16.86
N GLU A 133 10.89 14.09 -17.80
CA GLU A 133 9.58 14.73 -17.62
C GLU A 133 8.75 13.98 -16.58
N ARG A 134 8.86 12.66 -16.53
CA ARG A 134 8.19 11.82 -15.55
C ARG A 134 8.66 12.09 -14.12
N VAL A 135 9.94 12.43 -13.90
CA VAL A 135 10.47 12.89 -12.60
C VAL A 135 9.92 14.27 -12.26
N GLN A 136 9.99 15.22 -13.20
CA GLN A 136 9.51 16.59 -13.00
C GLN A 136 8.02 16.65 -12.71
N ASN A 137 7.22 15.80 -13.36
CA ASN A 137 5.76 15.72 -13.19
C ASN A 137 5.34 14.66 -12.17
N PHE A 138 6.22 14.18 -11.30
CA PHE A 138 5.88 13.20 -10.29
C PHE A 138 4.80 13.75 -9.34
N ILE A 139 5.06 14.90 -8.73
CA ILE A 139 4.07 15.80 -8.11
C ILE A 139 4.46 17.21 -8.55
N PRO A 140 3.75 17.82 -9.49
CA PRO A 140 4.04 19.19 -9.96
C PRO A 140 3.94 20.20 -8.83
N GLU A 141 4.76 21.26 -8.88
CA GLU A 141 4.87 22.29 -7.84
C GLU A 141 3.54 22.83 -7.30
N PRO A 142 2.52 23.16 -8.14
CA PRO A 142 1.24 23.66 -7.62
C PRO A 142 0.48 22.69 -6.71
N TRP A 143 0.86 21.40 -6.73
CA TRP A 143 0.19 20.33 -5.98
C TRP A 143 0.99 19.83 -4.78
N LEU A 144 2.22 20.33 -4.60
CA LEU A 144 3.14 19.82 -3.59
C LEU A 144 2.61 20.05 -2.15
N GLU A 145 2.08 21.24 -1.89
CA GLU A 145 1.55 21.65 -0.58
C GLU A 145 0.05 21.36 -0.41
N ARG A 146 -0.49 20.47 -1.23
CA ARG A 146 -1.90 20.02 -1.17
C ARG A 146 -2.01 18.56 -0.74
N GLY A 147 -1.12 18.10 0.13
CA GLY A 147 -1.18 16.76 0.68
C GLY A 147 -2.35 16.59 1.66
N HIS A 148 -2.85 15.37 1.76
CA HIS A 148 -3.99 15.00 2.60
C HIS A 148 -3.54 14.31 3.89
N VAL A 149 -4.17 14.65 5.00
CA VAL A 149 -4.01 13.99 6.30
C VAL A 149 -5.32 13.28 6.65
N ASP A 150 -5.26 11.97 6.78
CA ASP A 150 -6.39 11.15 7.22
C ASP A 150 -6.26 10.85 8.73
N GLY A 151 -7.10 11.49 9.52
CA GLY A 151 -6.97 11.47 10.98
C GLY A 151 -5.65 12.08 11.44
N CYS A 152 -4.64 11.25 11.70
CA CYS A 152 -3.27 11.68 12.03
C CYS A 152 -2.20 11.11 11.09
N LYS A 153 -2.62 10.40 10.02
CA LYS A 153 -1.73 9.73 9.07
C LYS A 153 -1.66 10.49 7.76
N ALA A 154 -0.49 10.45 7.15
CA ALA A 154 -0.31 10.96 5.80
C ALA A 154 0.56 10.00 4.97
N TYR A 155 0.33 9.99 3.67
CA TYR A 155 1.08 9.20 2.70
C TYR A 155 1.94 10.11 1.84
N ILE A 156 3.21 9.77 1.70
CA ILE A 156 4.13 10.46 0.79
C ILE A 156 4.68 9.44 -0.21
N ALA A 157 4.33 9.58 -1.47
CA ALA A 157 4.96 8.80 -2.54
C ALA A 157 6.38 9.33 -2.80
N ILE A 158 7.40 8.52 -2.49
CA ILE A 158 8.82 8.87 -2.68
C ILE A 158 9.37 8.40 -4.01
N SER A 159 8.80 7.29 -4.53
CA SER A 159 9.14 6.73 -5.83
C SER A 159 7.89 6.13 -6.49
N LYS A 160 7.90 6.01 -7.81
CA LYS A 160 6.88 5.29 -8.59
C LYS A 160 7.54 4.41 -9.64
N GLY A 161 6.89 3.27 -9.94
CA GLY A 161 7.45 2.24 -10.82
C GLY A 161 8.47 1.34 -10.12
N CYS A 162 8.98 0.33 -10.82
CA CYS A 162 9.91 -0.63 -10.23
C CYS A 162 10.81 -1.25 -11.32
N ASN A 163 12.11 -1.37 -11.01
CA ASN A 163 13.11 -1.97 -11.90
C ASN A 163 13.50 -3.40 -11.50
N ASN A 164 12.79 -4.04 -10.55
CA ASN A 164 13.13 -5.40 -10.11
C ASN A 164 12.72 -6.46 -11.14
N PHE A 165 11.65 -6.23 -11.90
CA PHE A 165 11.14 -7.17 -12.90
C PHE A 165 10.98 -8.60 -12.35
N CYS A 166 10.44 -8.72 -11.12
CA CYS A 166 10.04 -10.02 -10.59
C CYS A 166 9.13 -10.70 -11.60
N SER A 167 9.36 -12.00 -11.89
CA SER A 167 8.74 -12.68 -13.03
C SER A 167 7.21 -12.73 -13.00
N PHE A 168 6.59 -12.65 -11.82
CA PHE A 168 5.14 -12.66 -11.61
C PHE A 168 4.50 -11.26 -11.56
N CYS A 169 5.33 -10.19 -11.52
CA CYS A 169 4.86 -8.87 -11.12
C CYS A 169 4.48 -8.01 -12.32
N ILE A 170 3.25 -7.49 -12.29
CA ILE A 170 2.70 -6.60 -13.33
C ILE A 170 3.15 -5.13 -13.14
N VAL A 171 3.72 -4.75 -12.00
CA VAL A 171 4.04 -3.36 -11.66
C VAL A 171 4.86 -2.62 -12.72
N PRO A 172 5.95 -3.18 -13.30
CA PRO A 172 6.70 -2.49 -14.35
C PRO A 172 5.86 -2.16 -15.59
N HIS A 173 4.80 -2.93 -15.85
CA HIS A 173 3.90 -2.74 -17.00
C HIS A 173 2.80 -1.70 -16.74
N VAL A 174 2.42 -1.48 -15.47
CA VAL A 174 1.29 -0.60 -15.11
C VAL A 174 1.70 0.65 -14.34
N ARG A 175 2.91 0.68 -13.76
CA ARG A 175 3.50 1.85 -13.12
C ARG A 175 4.85 2.26 -13.70
N GLY A 176 5.31 1.53 -14.73
CA GLY A 176 6.52 1.81 -15.49
C GLY A 176 7.82 1.57 -14.71
N ARG A 177 8.93 2.04 -15.29
CA ARG A 177 10.24 2.00 -14.64
C ARG A 177 10.27 2.94 -13.45
N GLU A 178 11.16 2.63 -12.52
CA GLU A 178 11.32 3.42 -11.30
C GLU A 178 11.80 4.84 -11.60
N VAL A 179 11.17 5.80 -10.95
CA VAL A 179 11.62 7.18 -10.83
C VAL A 179 11.45 7.62 -9.39
N SER A 180 12.45 8.30 -8.85
CA SER A 180 12.47 8.83 -7.48
C SER A 180 12.27 10.33 -7.48
N ARG A 181 11.61 10.85 -6.44
CA ARG A 181 11.45 12.29 -6.19
C ARG A 181 12.71 12.86 -5.55
N GLU A 182 12.95 14.14 -5.78
CA GLU A 182 14.02 14.87 -5.10
C GLU A 182 13.76 14.93 -3.59
N LEU A 183 14.83 14.80 -2.79
CA LEU A 183 14.76 14.80 -1.33
C LEU A 183 14.07 16.05 -0.77
N ASP A 184 14.46 17.23 -1.22
CA ASP A 184 13.91 18.51 -0.76
C ASP A 184 12.42 18.65 -1.07
N ASN A 185 11.98 18.10 -2.21
CA ASN A 185 10.57 18.05 -2.59
C ASN A 185 9.76 17.19 -1.62
N ILE A 186 10.30 16.05 -1.19
CA ILE A 186 9.67 15.16 -0.20
C ILE A 186 9.63 15.83 1.19
N LEU A 187 10.73 16.45 1.61
CA LEU A 187 10.80 17.12 2.92
C LEU A 187 9.87 18.33 3.01
N ARG A 188 9.67 19.06 1.90
CA ARG A 188 8.72 20.18 1.85
C ARG A 188 7.29 19.67 2.03
N GLU A 189 6.89 18.63 1.31
CA GLU A 189 5.58 17.98 1.51
C GLU A 189 5.42 17.44 2.92
N ALA A 190 6.42 16.80 3.50
CA ALA A 190 6.36 16.29 4.86
C ALA A 190 6.11 17.40 5.89
N ARG A 191 6.79 18.55 5.75
CA ARG A 191 6.56 19.71 6.63
C ARG A 191 5.16 20.30 6.50
N ASP A 192 4.63 20.39 5.28
CA ASP A 192 3.25 20.82 5.04
C ASP A 192 2.24 19.88 5.70
N LEU A 193 2.40 18.56 5.54
CA LEU A 193 1.54 17.57 6.16
C LEU A 193 1.60 17.63 7.69
N ILE A 194 2.78 17.85 8.28
CA ILE A 194 2.95 18.04 9.73
C ILE A 194 2.22 19.30 10.19
N ALA A 195 2.32 20.40 9.45
CA ALA A 195 1.60 21.64 9.75
C ALA A 195 0.08 21.45 9.69
N LYS A 196 -0.41 20.54 8.85
CA LYS A 196 -1.82 20.11 8.76
C LYS A 196 -2.23 19.07 9.82
N GLY A 197 -1.34 18.67 10.71
CA GLY A 197 -1.63 17.80 11.84
C GLY A 197 -1.22 16.34 11.66
N ALA A 198 -0.45 15.99 10.63
CA ALA A 198 0.09 14.64 10.51
C ALA A 198 1.03 14.33 11.69
N ARG A 199 0.82 13.18 12.31
CA ARG A 199 1.65 12.62 13.38
C ARG A 199 2.39 11.37 12.93
N GLU A 200 1.85 10.65 11.95
CA GLU A 200 2.45 9.48 11.32
C GLU A 200 2.57 9.70 9.81
N ILE A 201 3.77 9.53 9.26
CA ILE A 201 4.03 9.56 7.81
C ILE A 201 4.42 8.17 7.32
N TRP A 202 3.78 7.75 6.24
CA TRP A 202 4.11 6.54 5.49
C TRP A 202 4.81 6.90 4.18
N LEU A 203 6.05 6.44 4.02
CA LEU A 203 6.80 6.57 2.77
C LEU A 203 6.38 5.45 1.81
N LEU A 204 5.82 5.82 0.67
CA LEU A 204 5.27 4.90 -0.31
C LEU A 204 6.12 4.78 -1.57
N GLY A 205 6.22 3.57 -2.09
CA GLY A 205 6.82 3.23 -3.37
C GLY A 205 6.52 1.78 -3.73
N GLN A 206 6.95 1.33 -4.90
CA GLN A 206 6.86 -0.08 -5.29
C GLN A 206 8.13 -0.87 -4.90
N ASN A 207 9.20 -0.15 -4.61
CA ASN A 207 10.43 -0.62 -3.95
C ASN A 207 11.06 0.60 -3.27
N VAL A 208 10.72 0.89 -2.02
CA VAL A 208 11.15 2.13 -1.36
C VAL A 208 12.65 2.18 -1.09
N ASN A 209 13.27 1.04 -0.80
CA ASN A 209 14.70 0.98 -0.45
C ASN A 209 15.64 0.95 -1.66
N SER A 210 15.11 0.99 -2.89
CA SER A 210 15.88 1.34 -4.09
C SER A 210 15.89 2.85 -4.40
N TYR A 211 15.18 3.67 -3.59
CA TYR A 211 15.12 5.12 -3.79
C TYR A 211 16.52 5.71 -4.00
N LYS A 212 16.64 6.50 -5.06
CA LYS A 212 17.87 7.23 -5.39
C LYS A 212 17.52 8.53 -6.13
N ALA A 213 17.90 9.67 -5.53
CA ALA A 213 17.78 11.00 -6.11
C ALA A 213 19.12 11.74 -5.96
N GLY A 214 19.84 11.88 -7.06
CA GLY A 214 21.24 12.35 -7.02
C GLY A 214 22.10 11.43 -6.14
N ASP A 215 22.75 12.01 -5.14
CA ASP A 215 23.58 11.27 -4.16
C ASP A 215 22.76 10.73 -2.97
N ASN A 216 21.47 11.07 -2.87
CA ASN A 216 20.61 10.66 -1.78
C ASN A 216 20.04 9.25 -2.02
N SER A 217 20.34 8.33 -1.09
CA SER A 217 19.74 6.99 -1.02
C SER A 217 18.52 6.98 -0.11
N PHE A 218 17.85 5.83 -0.01
CA PHE A 218 16.76 5.63 0.94
C PHE A 218 17.20 5.84 2.40
N TYR A 219 18.43 5.49 2.75
CA TYR A 219 19.02 5.78 4.05
C TYR A 219 18.98 7.29 4.37
N HIS A 220 19.49 8.13 3.46
CA HIS A 220 19.51 9.58 3.63
C HIS A 220 18.11 10.17 3.74
N LEU A 221 17.18 9.67 2.92
CA LEU A 221 15.78 10.10 2.97
C LEU A 221 15.13 9.73 4.30
N LEU A 222 15.27 8.47 4.74
CA LEU A 222 14.65 7.97 5.97
C LEU A 222 15.22 8.68 7.20
N ASP A 223 16.54 8.91 7.25
CA ASP A 223 17.17 9.69 8.32
C ASP A 223 16.63 11.14 8.33
N ALA A 224 16.56 11.80 7.19
CA ALA A 224 16.06 13.18 7.11
C ALA A 224 14.60 13.31 7.56
N VAL A 225 13.71 12.40 7.12
CA VAL A 225 12.30 12.41 7.51
C VAL A 225 12.13 12.07 9.00
N SER A 226 12.92 11.13 9.53
CA SER A 226 12.85 10.74 10.95
C SER A 226 13.24 11.83 11.94
N ARG A 227 13.92 12.89 11.47
CA ARG A 227 14.29 14.08 12.28
C ARG A 227 13.18 15.13 12.34
N LEU A 228 12.13 14.99 11.56
CA LEU A 228 10.98 15.90 11.61
C LEU A 228 10.14 15.65 12.88
N PRO A 229 9.35 16.63 13.36
CA PRO A 229 8.55 16.51 14.58
C PRO A 229 7.32 15.61 14.38
N LEU A 230 7.57 14.34 14.15
CA LEU A 230 6.60 13.26 13.96
C LEU A 230 6.59 12.32 15.17
N ALA A 231 5.45 11.70 15.43
CA ALA A 231 5.38 10.59 16.35
C ALA A 231 5.95 9.31 15.70
N ARG A 232 5.64 9.09 14.41
CA ARG A 232 6.00 7.85 13.71
C ARG A 232 6.32 8.07 12.24
N VAL A 233 7.32 7.33 11.76
CA VAL A 233 7.64 7.18 10.35
C VAL A 233 7.58 5.70 9.99
N ARG A 234 6.87 5.37 8.92
CA ARG A 234 6.76 4.03 8.36
C ARG A 234 7.07 4.05 6.87
N PHE A 235 7.39 2.91 6.33
CA PHE A 235 7.60 2.74 4.89
C PHE A 235 7.07 1.39 4.41
N THR A 236 6.74 1.30 3.12
CA THR A 236 6.14 0.10 2.53
C THR A 236 6.99 -0.47 1.41
N SER A 237 6.82 -1.77 1.17
CA SER A 237 7.37 -2.45 -0.03
C SER A 237 8.89 -2.36 -0.22
N PRO A 238 9.73 -2.44 0.83
CA PRO A 238 11.16 -2.64 0.61
C PRO A 238 11.40 -4.02 -0.02
N HIS A 239 12.49 -4.14 -0.78
CA HIS A 239 12.90 -5.40 -1.38
C HIS A 239 14.10 -6.00 -0.63
N PRO A 240 14.12 -7.32 -0.32
CA PRO A 240 15.22 -7.93 0.44
C PRO A 240 16.61 -7.71 -0.17
N LYS A 241 16.75 -7.69 -1.50
CA LYS A 241 18.05 -7.43 -2.15
C LYS A 241 18.64 -6.07 -1.81
N ASP A 242 17.79 -5.04 -1.59
CA ASP A 242 18.17 -3.65 -1.33
C ASP A 242 18.18 -3.31 0.17
N TRP A 243 17.88 -4.28 1.04
CA TRP A 243 17.94 -4.11 2.48
C TRP A 243 19.40 -4.21 2.97
N SER A 244 19.86 -3.25 3.76
CA SER A 244 21.22 -3.18 4.32
C SER A 244 21.23 -3.12 5.84
N ASN A 245 22.36 -3.45 6.44
CA ASN A 245 22.56 -3.34 7.89
C ASN A 245 22.49 -1.88 8.35
N ASP A 246 22.93 -0.93 7.53
CA ASP A 246 22.84 0.51 7.86
C ASP A 246 21.38 0.95 8.07
N LEU A 247 20.43 0.40 7.30
CA LEU A 247 18.99 0.67 7.52
C LEU A 247 18.51 0.08 8.85
N ALA A 248 19.00 -1.09 9.24
CA ALA A 248 18.68 -1.71 10.53
C ALA A 248 19.25 -0.87 11.69
N ASP A 249 20.48 -0.38 11.56
CA ASP A 249 21.11 0.51 12.54
C ASP A 249 20.39 1.86 12.65
N LEU A 250 19.95 2.41 11.51
CA LEU A 250 19.16 3.63 11.49
C LEU A 250 17.82 3.46 12.21
N MET A 251 17.13 2.33 11.97
CA MET A 251 15.87 2.02 12.67
C MET A 251 16.10 1.92 14.18
N ALA A 252 17.15 1.25 14.63
CA ALA A 252 17.48 1.11 16.03
C ALA A 252 17.87 2.45 16.68
N GLY A 253 18.51 3.35 15.94
CA GLY A 253 19.00 4.65 16.40
C GLY A 253 17.98 5.79 16.34
N ARG A 254 16.80 5.57 15.78
CA ARG A 254 15.75 6.59 15.56
C ARG A 254 14.39 6.14 16.10
N PRO A 255 14.00 6.52 17.30
CA PRO A 255 12.71 6.14 17.91
C PRO A 255 11.48 6.51 17.06
N THR A 256 11.59 7.53 16.21
CA THR A 256 10.53 7.92 15.27
C THR A 256 10.28 6.88 14.18
N ILE A 257 11.30 6.08 13.82
CA ILE A 257 11.14 5.00 12.84
C ILE A 257 10.57 3.80 13.56
N CYS A 258 9.38 3.38 13.16
CA CYS A 258 8.67 2.31 13.83
C CYS A 258 9.43 0.98 13.81
N SER A 259 9.32 0.23 14.90
CA SER A 259 9.84 -1.15 15.03
C SER A 259 8.98 -2.16 14.28
N HIS A 260 8.69 -1.86 13.02
CA HIS A 260 7.93 -2.71 12.10
C HIS A 260 8.56 -2.68 10.72
N LEU A 261 8.85 -3.84 10.17
CA LEU A 261 9.38 -4.00 8.81
C LEU A 261 8.49 -4.94 8.01
N HIS A 262 7.89 -4.43 6.92
CA HIS A 262 7.26 -5.28 5.92
C HIS A 262 8.29 -5.64 4.86
N LEU A 263 8.80 -6.88 4.84
CA LEU A 263 9.85 -7.33 3.92
C LEU A 263 9.36 -8.55 3.10
N PRO A 264 8.83 -8.34 1.87
CA PRO A 264 8.24 -9.41 1.07
C PRO A 264 9.25 -10.48 0.64
N LEU A 265 9.11 -11.69 1.17
CA LEU A 265 9.94 -12.86 0.82
C LEU A 265 9.45 -13.50 -0.48
N GLN A 266 8.18 -13.75 -0.60
CA GLN A 266 7.41 -14.36 -1.68
C GLN A 266 7.42 -15.91 -1.68
N ALA A 267 8.56 -16.58 -1.43
CA ALA A 267 8.67 -18.04 -1.32
C ALA A 267 9.83 -18.41 -0.39
N GLY A 268 9.78 -19.59 0.22
CA GLY A 268 10.80 -20.10 1.14
C GLY A 268 11.84 -21.00 0.50
N ALA A 269 11.88 -21.15 -0.83
CA ALA A 269 12.81 -22.01 -1.56
C ALA A 269 13.63 -21.20 -2.56
N ASP A 270 14.96 -21.38 -2.55
CA ASP A 270 15.89 -20.61 -3.41
C ASP A 270 15.63 -20.82 -4.90
N ARG A 271 15.25 -22.04 -5.34
CA ARG A 271 14.90 -22.30 -6.74
C ARG A 271 13.69 -21.47 -7.16
N ILE A 272 12.66 -21.41 -6.33
CA ILE A 272 11.46 -20.61 -6.61
C ILE A 272 11.79 -19.11 -6.58
N LEU A 273 12.58 -18.64 -5.62
CA LEU A 273 13.03 -17.23 -5.58
C LEU A 273 13.82 -16.86 -6.86
N LYS A 274 14.66 -17.77 -7.36
CA LYS A 274 15.38 -17.58 -8.62
C LYS A 274 14.42 -17.51 -9.83
N LEU A 275 13.44 -18.39 -9.92
CA LEU A 275 12.40 -18.35 -10.96
C LEU A 275 11.55 -17.08 -10.86
N MET A 276 11.28 -16.60 -9.65
CA MET A 276 10.61 -15.33 -9.37
C MET A 276 11.49 -14.09 -9.67
N ASN A 277 12.77 -14.27 -10.01
CA ASN A 277 13.76 -13.19 -10.21
C ASN A 277 13.92 -12.30 -8.97
N ARG A 278 13.94 -12.91 -7.76
CA ARG A 278 14.01 -12.16 -6.49
C ARG A 278 15.42 -11.66 -6.12
N ARG A 279 16.47 -12.24 -6.71
CA ARG A 279 17.88 -11.81 -6.55
C ARG A 279 18.35 -11.77 -5.09
N HIS A 280 17.92 -12.71 -4.29
CA HIS A 280 18.40 -13.00 -2.94
C HIS A 280 18.12 -14.47 -2.64
N THR A 281 18.85 -15.04 -1.68
CA THR A 281 18.65 -16.39 -1.15
C THR A 281 17.91 -16.35 0.18
N ILE A 282 17.44 -17.52 0.63
CA ILE A 282 16.82 -17.67 1.96
C ILE A 282 17.85 -17.36 3.05
N LEU A 283 19.08 -17.82 2.91
CA LEU A 283 20.15 -17.55 3.89
C LEU A 283 20.39 -16.03 4.03
N GLU A 284 20.58 -15.32 2.91
CA GLU A 284 20.75 -13.85 2.93
C GLU A 284 19.57 -13.12 3.56
N TYR A 285 18.35 -13.62 3.34
CA TYR A 285 17.14 -13.05 3.94
C TYR A 285 17.14 -13.24 5.46
N LEU A 286 17.42 -14.46 5.92
CA LEU A 286 17.47 -14.81 7.34
C LEU A 286 18.59 -14.06 8.08
N ASP A 287 19.77 -13.92 7.48
CA ASP A 287 20.90 -13.17 8.04
C ASP A 287 20.55 -11.70 8.25
N LYS A 288 19.89 -11.08 7.25
CA LYS A 288 19.40 -9.69 7.35
C LYS A 288 18.40 -9.51 8.49
N LEU A 289 17.46 -10.45 8.64
CA LEU A 289 16.49 -10.42 9.73
C LEU A 289 17.14 -10.70 11.09
N ALA A 290 18.10 -11.59 11.17
CA ALA A 290 18.86 -11.87 12.40
C ALA A 290 19.62 -10.61 12.86
N TYR A 291 20.28 -9.92 11.93
CA TYR A 291 20.93 -8.66 12.21
C TYR A 291 19.93 -7.60 12.71
N LEU A 292 18.82 -7.39 12.00
CA LEU A 292 17.79 -6.43 12.42
C LEU A 292 17.25 -6.75 13.83
N LYS A 293 16.94 -8.01 14.11
CA LYS A 293 16.48 -8.44 15.45
C LYS A 293 17.54 -8.25 16.53
N SER A 294 18.82 -8.37 16.20
CA SER A 294 19.91 -8.08 17.15
C SER A 294 19.99 -6.60 17.51
N ARG A 295 19.61 -5.70 16.58
CA ARG A 295 19.59 -4.24 16.79
C ARG A 295 18.28 -3.74 17.38
N THR A 296 17.16 -4.37 17.02
CA THR A 296 15.80 -4.03 17.49
C THR A 296 15.07 -5.33 17.85
N PRO A 297 15.27 -5.87 19.08
CA PRO A 297 14.71 -7.18 19.49
C PRO A 297 13.18 -7.26 19.40
N ALA A 298 12.48 -6.13 19.64
CA ALA A 298 11.02 -6.05 19.58
C ALA A 298 10.46 -5.80 18.17
N VAL A 299 11.32 -5.83 17.11
CA VAL A 299 10.84 -5.54 15.75
C VAL A 299 9.84 -6.59 15.29
N GLU A 300 8.70 -6.13 14.82
CA GLU A 300 7.71 -6.97 14.15
C GLU A 300 7.95 -7.01 12.64
N ILE A 301 7.95 -8.20 12.08
CA ILE A 301 8.25 -8.43 10.66
C ILE A 301 7.02 -9.00 9.98
N SER A 302 6.57 -8.33 8.94
CA SER A 302 5.50 -8.81 8.06
C SER A 302 6.05 -9.13 6.66
N THR A 303 5.37 -9.98 5.92
CA THR A 303 5.81 -10.42 4.60
C THR A 303 4.65 -10.74 3.66
N ASP A 304 4.96 -10.85 2.37
CA ASP A 304 4.07 -11.45 1.35
C ASP A 304 4.58 -12.84 1.00
N LEU A 305 3.67 -13.81 0.83
CA LEU A 305 3.96 -15.16 0.34
C LEU A 305 2.99 -15.57 -0.77
N ILE A 306 3.52 -16.22 -1.80
CA ILE A 306 2.77 -16.75 -2.93
C ILE A 306 2.92 -18.26 -2.93
N VAL A 307 1.82 -19.00 -2.84
CA VAL A 307 1.78 -20.45 -2.94
C VAL A 307 1.35 -20.90 -4.33
N GLY A 308 1.86 -22.06 -4.77
CA GLY A 308 1.53 -22.64 -6.08
C GLY A 308 2.08 -21.80 -7.23
N PHE A 309 3.27 -21.22 -7.07
CA PHE A 309 4.01 -20.65 -8.18
C PHE A 309 4.35 -21.76 -9.18
N PRO A 310 4.37 -21.50 -10.52
CA PRO A 310 4.65 -22.54 -11.51
C PRO A 310 5.86 -23.40 -11.15
N THR A 311 5.70 -24.71 -11.24
CA THR A 311 6.68 -25.75 -10.91
C THR A 311 7.06 -25.89 -9.43
N GLU A 312 6.40 -25.19 -8.48
CA GLU A 312 6.66 -25.34 -7.05
C GLU A 312 6.32 -26.76 -6.59
N THR A 313 7.30 -27.47 -6.01
CA THR A 313 7.10 -28.80 -5.44
C THR A 313 6.52 -28.74 -4.02
N ASP A 314 6.06 -29.88 -3.49
CA ASP A 314 5.59 -29.98 -2.11
C ASP A 314 6.74 -29.71 -1.12
N ASP A 315 7.94 -30.22 -1.37
CA ASP A 315 9.12 -29.95 -0.54
C ASP A 315 9.49 -28.47 -0.49
N GLU A 316 9.34 -27.74 -1.60
CA GLU A 316 9.60 -26.30 -1.65
C GLU A 316 8.52 -25.48 -0.93
N PHE A 317 7.30 -25.97 -0.96
CA PHE A 317 6.23 -25.38 -0.13
C PHE A 317 6.50 -25.64 1.37
N GLU A 318 6.96 -26.86 1.76
CA GLU A 318 7.33 -27.13 3.15
C GLU A 318 8.48 -26.20 3.61
N GLN A 319 9.49 -25.97 2.77
CA GLN A 319 10.55 -24.98 3.06
C GLN A 319 9.96 -23.58 3.34
N THR A 320 8.89 -23.19 2.64
CA THR A 320 8.21 -21.92 2.91
C THR A 320 7.58 -21.92 4.32
N LEU A 321 6.95 -23.01 4.74
CA LEU A 321 6.42 -23.15 6.11
C LEU A 321 7.54 -23.17 7.16
N ASP A 322 8.71 -23.77 6.85
CA ASP A 322 9.85 -23.79 7.77
C ASP A 322 10.42 -22.39 8.00
N VAL A 323 10.52 -21.57 6.95
CA VAL A 323 10.91 -20.15 7.10
C VAL A 323 9.89 -19.40 7.95
N MET A 324 8.59 -19.67 7.81
CA MET A 324 7.57 -19.06 8.67
C MET A 324 7.74 -19.46 10.15
N ARG A 325 8.02 -20.74 10.44
CA ARG A 325 8.29 -21.25 11.81
C ARG A 325 9.51 -20.58 12.42
N GLN A 326 10.56 -20.37 11.62
CA GLN A 326 11.83 -19.79 12.07
C GLN A 326 11.72 -18.27 12.29
N VAL A 327 11.16 -17.53 11.34
CA VAL A 327 11.08 -16.06 11.41
C VAL A 327 9.98 -15.61 12.35
N ARG A 328 8.85 -16.35 12.38
CA ARG A 328 7.63 -16.03 13.15
C ARG A 328 7.10 -14.63 12.76
N PHE A 329 6.68 -14.49 11.52
CA PHE A 329 6.15 -13.23 11.02
C PHE A 329 4.94 -12.75 11.84
N SER A 330 4.89 -11.45 12.11
CA SER A 330 3.75 -10.81 12.78
C SER A 330 2.52 -10.77 11.90
N GLN A 331 2.71 -10.74 10.57
CA GLN A 331 1.64 -10.83 9.59
C GLN A 331 2.18 -11.39 8.28
N VAL A 332 1.44 -12.29 7.67
CA VAL A 332 1.70 -12.78 6.31
C VAL A 332 0.51 -12.43 5.41
N PHE A 333 0.78 -11.70 4.34
CA PHE A 333 -0.17 -11.53 3.26
C PHE A 333 0.04 -12.69 2.28
N SER A 334 -0.88 -13.64 2.29
CA SER A 334 -0.77 -14.89 1.55
C SER A 334 -1.64 -14.88 0.29
N PHE A 335 -1.07 -15.36 -0.81
CA PHE A 335 -1.71 -15.37 -2.12
C PHE A 335 -1.51 -16.71 -2.82
N LYS A 336 -2.52 -17.16 -3.57
CA LYS A 336 -2.32 -18.17 -4.62
C LYS A 336 -1.70 -17.48 -5.83
N TYR A 337 -0.72 -18.13 -6.48
CA TYR A 337 -0.27 -17.65 -7.77
C TYR A 337 -1.44 -17.48 -8.74
N SER A 338 -1.43 -16.39 -9.45
CA SER A 338 -2.41 -16.07 -10.49
C SER A 338 -1.67 -15.47 -11.68
N PRO A 339 -1.72 -16.09 -12.85
CA PRO A 339 -1.02 -15.59 -14.02
C PRO A 339 -1.48 -14.19 -14.39
N ARG A 340 -0.52 -13.33 -14.76
CA ARG A 340 -0.76 -11.96 -15.21
C ARG A 340 -0.26 -11.81 -16.64
N PRO A 341 -1.12 -11.48 -17.60
CA PRO A 341 -0.71 -11.30 -18.99
C PRO A 341 0.47 -10.31 -19.10
N GLY A 342 1.46 -10.67 -19.90
CA GLY A 342 2.67 -9.86 -20.09
C GLY A 342 3.78 -10.08 -19.07
N THR A 343 3.58 -10.87 -18.02
CA THR A 343 4.63 -11.23 -17.05
C THR A 343 5.36 -12.51 -17.47
N LYS A 344 6.66 -12.60 -17.17
CA LYS A 344 7.47 -13.79 -17.53
C LYS A 344 6.99 -15.07 -16.87
N ALA A 345 6.46 -15.02 -15.66
CA ALA A 345 5.93 -16.21 -14.98
C ALA A 345 4.71 -16.79 -15.72
N CYS A 346 3.98 -15.99 -16.50
CA CYS A 346 2.89 -16.49 -17.32
C CYS A 346 3.36 -17.45 -18.43
N GLU A 347 4.62 -17.31 -18.89
CA GLU A 347 5.24 -18.16 -19.89
C GLU A 347 5.62 -19.55 -19.33
N LEU A 348 5.76 -19.68 -18.01
CA LEU A 348 6.04 -20.96 -17.36
C LEU A 348 4.81 -21.88 -17.29
N GLY A 349 3.63 -21.34 -17.62
CA GLY A 349 2.37 -22.03 -17.46
C GLY A 349 1.82 -21.92 -16.02
N ASP A 350 0.63 -22.46 -15.81
CA ASP A 350 -0.01 -22.57 -14.49
C ASP A 350 -0.27 -24.05 -14.20
N ASP A 351 0.80 -24.81 -13.97
CA ASP A 351 0.86 -26.27 -13.88
C ASP A 351 0.42 -26.84 -12.52
N ILE A 352 0.30 -25.99 -11.48
CA ILE A 352 -0.12 -26.42 -10.15
C ILE A 352 -1.66 -26.43 -10.11
N PRO A 353 -2.31 -27.58 -9.81
CA PRO A 353 -3.76 -27.69 -9.72
C PRO A 353 -4.36 -26.73 -8.68
N ARG A 354 -5.59 -26.31 -8.93
CA ARG A 354 -6.27 -25.32 -8.09
C ARG A 354 -6.47 -25.81 -6.66
N ASP A 355 -6.83 -27.06 -6.48
CA ASP A 355 -7.04 -27.73 -5.18
C ASP A 355 -5.74 -27.79 -4.38
N VAL A 356 -4.60 -28.10 -5.03
CA VAL A 356 -3.27 -28.05 -4.39
C VAL A 356 -2.93 -26.64 -3.93
N LYS A 357 -3.20 -25.61 -4.73
CA LYS A 357 -3.00 -24.21 -4.30
C LYS A 357 -3.89 -23.82 -3.14
N GLU A 358 -5.13 -24.32 -3.11
CA GLU A 358 -6.08 -24.06 -2.03
C GLU A 358 -5.66 -24.75 -0.73
N ASP A 359 -5.18 -26.00 -0.81
CA ASP A 359 -4.62 -26.72 0.32
C ASP A 359 -3.39 -26.01 0.90
N ARG A 360 -2.39 -25.71 0.05
CA ARG A 360 -1.18 -24.99 0.47
C ARG A 360 -1.52 -23.66 1.14
N LEU A 361 -2.45 -22.88 0.56
CA LEU A 361 -2.89 -21.62 1.14
C LEU A 361 -3.54 -21.83 2.52
N ALA A 362 -4.42 -22.83 2.67
CA ALA A 362 -5.08 -23.13 3.92
C ALA A 362 -4.07 -23.53 5.03
N ARG A 363 -3.08 -24.36 4.70
CA ARG A 363 -2.00 -24.77 5.62
C ARG A 363 -1.13 -23.59 6.04
N LEU A 364 -0.79 -22.70 5.11
CA LEU A 364 -0.03 -21.48 5.39
C LEU A 364 -0.80 -20.55 6.32
N ILE A 365 -2.09 -20.34 6.07
CA ILE A 365 -2.96 -19.50 6.92
C ILE A 365 -3.06 -20.11 8.32
N ALA A 366 -3.30 -21.41 8.44
CA ALA A 366 -3.40 -22.08 9.74
C ALA A 366 -2.12 -21.93 10.59
N LEU A 367 -0.93 -22.09 9.97
CA LEU A 367 0.35 -21.85 10.64
C LEU A 367 0.49 -20.38 11.07
N GLN A 368 0.12 -19.42 10.21
CA GLN A 368 0.19 -18.01 10.55
C GLN A 368 -0.78 -17.64 11.70
N ASP A 369 -1.98 -18.19 11.71
CA ASP A 369 -2.95 -17.97 12.78
C ASP A 369 -2.42 -18.49 14.13
N GLN A 370 -1.77 -19.66 14.14
CA GLN A 370 -1.10 -20.18 15.33
C GLN A 370 0.01 -19.25 15.81
N ILE A 371 0.94 -18.85 14.91
CA ILE A 371 2.05 -17.95 15.24
C ILE A 371 1.50 -16.62 15.78
N ASN A 372 0.45 -16.11 15.16
CA ASN A 372 -0.15 -14.83 15.55
C ASN A 372 -0.81 -14.93 16.94
N ALA A 373 -1.52 -16.03 17.23
CA ALA A 373 -2.13 -16.25 18.54
C ALA A 373 -1.06 -16.27 19.66
N GLU A 374 0.07 -16.96 19.44
CA GLU A 374 1.17 -17.03 20.40
C GLU A 374 1.82 -15.65 20.60
N GLN A 375 2.06 -14.90 19.52
CA GLN A 375 2.64 -13.54 19.59
C GLN A 375 1.68 -12.56 20.28
N MET A 376 0.39 -12.62 19.99
CA MET A 376 -0.61 -11.75 20.62
C MET A 376 -0.69 -12.02 22.13
N ALA A 377 -0.62 -13.30 22.53
CA ALA A 377 -0.63 -13.67 23.97
C ALA A 377 0.55 -13.05 24.74
N ALA A 378 1.69 -12.83 24.11
CA ALA A 378 2.85 -12.20 24.74
C ALA A 378 2.64 -10.72 25.08
N TYR A 379 1.63 -10.07 24.53
CA TYR A 379 1.28 -8.69 24.87
C TYR A 379 0.48 -8.57 26.18
N LEU A 380 -0.16 -9.64 26.65
CA LEU A 380 -1.03 -9.60 27.83
C LEU A 380 -0.28 -9.14 29.09
N GLY A 381 -0.88 -8.19 29.80
CA GLY A 381 -0.34 -7.61 31.04
C GLY A 381 0.75 -6.54 30.83
N GLY A 382 1.33 -6.45 29.62
CA GLY A 382 2.34 -5.43 29.29
C GLY A 382 1.72 -4.04 29.05
N VAL A 383 2.54 -3.01 29.24
CA VAL A 383 2.19 -1.61 28.91
C VAL A 383 2.93 -1.22 27.64
N TYR A 384 2.18 -0.68 26.67
CA TYR A 384 2.72 -0.29 25.36
C TYR A 384 2.25 1.10 24.99
N GLU A 385 3.16 1.90 24.44
CA GLU A 385 2.80 3.18 23.86
C GLU A 385 2.07 2.96 22.52
N VAL A 386 0.86 3.48 22.41
CA VAL A 386 0.04 3.35 21.20
C VAL A 386 -0.30 4.73 20.61
N LEU A 387 -0.31 4.84 19.30
CA LEU A 387 -0.78 6.02 18.58
C LEU A 387 -2.28 5.89 18.34
N VAL A 388 -3.07 6.81 18.88
CA VAL A 388 -4.52 6.88 18.64
C VAL A 388 -4.76 7.30 17.19
N ASP A 389 -5.41 6.46 16.41
CA ASP A 389 -5.62 6.66 14.98
C ASP A 389 -7.09 6.86 14.57
N GLY A 390 -8.03 6.72 15.53
CA GLY A 390 -9.44 6.92 15.24
C GLY A 390 -10.37 6.41 16.34
N THR A 391 -11.62 6.21 15.96
CA THR A 391 -12.63 5.50 16.76
C THR A 391 -12.73 4.05 16.30
N HIS A 392 -13.01 3.13 17.22
CA HIS A 392 -13.16 1.72 16.86
C HIS A 392 -14.37 1.52 15.93
N PRO A 393 -14.21 0.86 14.75
CA PRO A 393 -15.27 0.84 13.71
C PRO A 393 -16.59 0.19 14.14
N ARG A 394 -16.55 -0.69 15.16
CA ARG A 394 -17.70 -1.50 15.61
C ARG A 394 -18.07 -1.28 17.08
N SER A 395 -17.46 -0.32 17.77
CA SER A 395 -17.67 -0.09 19.20
C SER A 395 -17.67 1.41 19.48
N PRO A 396 -18.85 2.09 19.46
CA PRO A 396 -18.95 3.48 19.86
C PRO A 396 -18.38 3.70 21.25
N GLY A 397 -17.60 4.73 21.44
CA GLY A 397 -16.99 5.04 22.72
C GLY A 397 -15.67 4.36 23.02
N VAL A 398 -15.13 3.62 22.07
CA VAL A 398 -13.82 2.97 22.14
C VAL A 398 -12.90 3.60 21.10
N SER A 399 -11.67 3.95 21.50
CA SER A 399 -10.67 4.50 20.59
C SER A 399 -9.94 3.36 19.88
N SER A 400 -9.64 3.59 18.59
CA SER A 400 -8.71 2.77 17.81
C SER A 400 -7.31 3.33 17.93
N ALA A 401 -6.34 2.46 18.12
CA ALA A 401 -4.93 2.83 18.21
C ALA A 401 -4.04 1.73 17.64
N ARG A 402 -2.74 2.02 17.50
CA ARG A 402 -1.75 1.04 17.05
C ARG A 402 -0.48 1.10 17.88
N THR A 403 0.08 -0.08 18.15
CA THR A 403 1.43 -0.18 18.71
C THR A 403 2.48 0.30 17.71
N ASP A 404 3.71 0.48 18.16
CA ASP A 404 4.85 0.75 17.29
C ASP A 404 5.05 -0.37 16.25
N GLY A 405 4.93 -1.65 16.65
CA GLY A 405 4.95 -2.83 15.77
C GLY A 405 3.72 -2.96 14.85
N TYR A 406 2.80 -1.99 14.82
CA TYR A 406 1.59 -1.94 13.97
C TYR A 406 0.44 -2.84 14.40
N ARG A 407 0.45 -3.40 15.63
CA ARG A 407 -0.70 -4.16 16.15
C ARG A 407 -1.88 -3.25 16.42
N PRO A 408 -3.10 -3.61 15.99
CA PRO A 408 -4.29 -2.84 16.30
C PRO A 408 -4.67 -3.00 17.78
N VAL A 409 -4.98 -1.88 18.43
CA VAL A 409 -5.39 -1.82 19.84
C VAL A 409 -6.73 -1.12 19.94
N SER A 410 -7.64 -1.75 20.67
CA SER A 410 -8.92 -1.20 21.07
C SER A 410 -8.77 -0.66 22.49
N VAL A 411 -8.81 0.66 22.65
CA VAL A 411 -8.59 1.31 23.95
C VAL A 411 -9.92 1.70 24.55
N ALA A 412 -10.21 1.15 25.75
CA ALA A 412 -11.47 1.39 26.46
C ALA A 412 -11.46 2.80 27.11
N ALA A 413 -11.38 3.84 26.28
CA ALA A 413 -11.46 5.22 26.73
C ALA A 413 -12.14 6.08 25.67
N ASN A 414 -13.09 6.90 26.13
CA ASN A 414 -13.74 7.93 25.32
C ASN A 414 -12.88 9.19 25.25
N GLY A 415 -12.87 9.82 24.06
CA GLY A 415 -12.35 11.17 23.92
C GLY A 415 -10.81 11.25 23.85
N LEU A 416 -10.11 10.13 23.62
CA LEU A 416 -8.71 10.19 23.30
C LEU A 416 -8.51 10.95 21.99
N LYS A 417 -7.62 11.95 22.03
CA LYS A 417 -7.36 12.80 20.86
C LYS A 417 -6.58 11.99 19.81
N ILE A 418 -7.09 11.93 18.58
CA ILE A 418 -6.39 11.36 17.45
C ILE A 418 -5.02 12.03 17.29
N GLY A 419 -3.97 11.22 17.09
CA GLY A 419 -2.58 11.67 16.98
C GLY A 419 -1.82 11.70 18.31
N ASN A 420 -2.47 11.43 19.45
CA ASN A 420 -1.76 11.30 20.71
C ASN A 420 -1.12 9.91 20.86
N LEU A 421 0.07 9.90 21.42
CA LEU A 421 0.69 8.70 21.98
C LEU A 421 0.19 8.51 23.41
N VAL A 422 -0.27 7.30 23.72
CA VAL A 422 -0.88 6.97 25.02
C VAL A 422 -0.32 5.63 25.50
N PRO A 423 0.18 5.53 26.74
CA PRO A 423 0.53 4.25 27.34
C PRO A 423 -0.76 3.46 27.63
N VAL A 424 -0.78 2.21 27.20
CA VAL A 424 -1.95 1.32 27.33
C VAL A 424 -1.51 -0.03 27.88
N ARG A 425 -2.14 -0.46 28.98
CA ARG A 425 -1.99 -1.83 29.52
C ARG A 425 -2.89 -2.77 28.74
N ILE A 426 -2.31 -3.81 28.16
CA ILE A 426 -3.06 -4.81 27.40
C ILE A 426 -3.73 -5.78 28.37
N THR A 427 -5.06 -5.81 28.36
CA THR A 427 -5.90 -6.59 29.27
C THR A 427 -6.59 -7.77 28.61
N GLY A 428 -6.58 -7.84 27.26
CA GLY A 428 -7.24 -8.93 26.53
C GLY A 428 -6.93 -8.96 25.05
N ILE A 429 -7.49 -9.97 24.38
CA ILE A 429 -7.37 -10.19 22.93
C ILE A 429 -8.75 -10.53 22.39
N LYS A 430 -9.12 -9.93 21.25
CA LYS A 430 -10.34 -10.25 20.51
C LYS A 430 -10.07 -10.33 19.01
N GLY A 431 -10.00 -11.54 18.49
CA GLY A 431 -9.57 -11.78 17.10
C GLY A 431 -8.15 -11.28 16.89
N HIS A 432 -7.97 -10.33 15.97
CA HIS A 432 -6.66 -9.71 15.68
C HIS A 432 -6.43 -8.38 16.44
N TRP A 433 -7.29 -8.04 17.40
CA TRP A 433 -7.20 -6.80 18.18
C TRP A 433 -6.71 -7.09 19.61
N LEU A 434 -5.75 -6.32 20.06
CA LEU A 434 -5.43 -6.17 21.47
C LEU A 434 -6.49 -5.28 22.11
N LEU A 435 -6.90 -5.64 23.33
CA LEU A 435 -7.78 -4.83 24.17
C LEU A 435 -6.95 -4.23 25.29
N GLY A 436 -7.18 -2.98 25.63
CA GLY A 436 -6.42 -2.36 26.71
C GLY A 436 -7.05 -1.11 27.28
N ASP A 437 -6.54 -0.74 28.44
CA ASP A 437 -6.96 0.43 29.19
C ASP A 437 -5.80 1.41 29.27
N PRO A 438 -6.05 2.75 29.26
CA PRO A 438 -5.00 3.74 29.49
C PRO A 438 -4.29 3.45 30.83
N SER A 439 -2.97 3.59 30.85
CA SER A 439 -2.14 3.36 32.03
C SER A 439 -1.43 4.65 32.40
N GLU A 440 -1.32 4.93 33.69
CA GLU A 440 -0.49 6.03 34.20
C GLU A 440 0.99 5.60 34.31
N ASP A 441 1.26 4.30 34.21
CA ASP A 441 2.61 3.72 34.28
C ASP A 441 3.24 3.73 32.86
N ALA A 442 4.14 4.67 32.58
CA ALA A 442 4.94 4.73 31.36
C ALA A 442 6.42 4.90 31.69
#